data_876122a3df5d13b2e65a049096d8bade
#
_entry.id   876122a3df5d13b2e65a049096d8bade
#
_cell.length_a   1.000
_cell.length_b   1.000
_cell.length_c   1.000
_cell.angle_alpha   90.00
_cell.angle_beta   90.00
_cell.angle_gamma   90.00
#
_symmetry.space_group_name_H-M   'P 1'
#
loop_
_entity.id
_entity.type
_entity.pdbx_description
1 polymer ?
#
loop_
_entity_poly.entity_id
_entity_poly.type
_entity_poly.pdbx_seq_one_letter_code
_entity_poly.pdbx_strand_id
1 'polypeptide(L)'
;MFTRPIFPSGWSSIPICPTNLTLANTLLVGQSFLWHRHTISHVGPSTPQQPFEEYSRVIHNLSRVVCLRQSPTTLYYTAIHPTATAANRDLQQGTTKRWLEDYFQLASYPDLAAMYLDWRNRDPALFGKTELDNRATGVRVLRQDPWECLVA
;
A
#
# COMPACT_ATOMS: atom_id res chain seq x y z
N MET A 1 3.78 7.67 -25.43
CA MET A 1 2.96 8.14 -24.30
C MET A 1 2.72 6.94 -23.38
N PHE A 2 3.20 6.99 -22.16
CA PHE A 2 3.03 5.88 -21.21
C PHE A 2 1.67 6.05 -20.53
N THR A 3 0.76 5.12 -20.77
CA THR A 3 -0.58 5.16 -20.21
C THR A 3 -0.73 4.09 -19.13
N ARG A 4 -1.37 4.47 -18.02
CA ARG A 4 -1.74 3.54 -16.98
C ARG A 4 -2.83 2.58 -17.49
N PRO A 5 -2.71 1.26 -17.26
CA PRO A 5 -3.75 0.30 -17.61
C PRO A 5 -5.10 0.62 -16.96
N ILE A 6 -6.19 0.27 -17.63
CA ILE A 6 -7.55 0.39 -17.09
C ILE A 6 -7.75 -0.70 -16.03
N PHE A 7 -8.18 -0.28 -14.83
CA PHE A 7 -8.51 -1.22 -13.75
C PHE A 7 -9.83 -1.99 -14.05
N PRO A 8 -9.92 -3.30 -13.76
CA PRO A 8 -8.88 -4.18 -13.20
C PRO A 8 -7.90 -4.75 -14.23
N SER A 9 -8.16 -4.59 -15.54
CA SER A 9 -7.30 -5.11 -16.61
C SER A 9 -5.92 -4.46 -16.57
N GLY A 10 -4.87 -5.26 -16.68
CA GLY A 10 -3.49 -4.80 -16.63
C GLY A 10 -2.97 -4.47 -15.22
N TRP A 11 -3.74 -4.72 -14.18
CA TRP A 11 -3.31 -4.63 -12.80
C TRP A 11 -2.98 -6.01 -12.22
N SER A 12 -1.90 -6.07 -11.49
CA SER A 12 -1.53 -7.24 -10.67
C SER A 12 -2.07 -7.10 -9.26
N SER A 13 -2.08 -8.20 -8.50
CA SER A 13 -2.64 -8.21 -7.15
C SER A 13 -1.75 -8.95 -6.16
N ILE A 14 -1.80 -8.50 -4.90
CA ILE A 14 -1.20 -9.15 -3.74
C ILE A 14 -2.31 -9.31 -2.71
N PRO A 15 -2.59 -10.53 -2.21
CA PRO A 15 -3.54 -10.72 -1.13
C PRO A 15 -3.02 -10.07 0.15
N ILE A 16 -3.90 -9.39 0.87
CA ILE A 16 -3.59 -8.71 2.13
C ILE A 16 -4.67 -8.99 3.17
N CYS A 17 -4.30 -8.87 4.45
CA CYS A 17 -5.27 -8.82 5.53
C CYS A 17 -5.63 -7.36 5.83
N PRO A 18 -6.92 -6.99 5.94
CA PRO A 18 -7.34 -5.61 6.22
C PRO A 18 -6.79 -5.05 7.53
N THR A 19 -6.60 -5.91 8.52
CA THR A 19 -5.99 -5.54 9.81
C THR A 19 -4.49 -5.27 9.70
N ASN A 20 -3.85 -5.78 8.64
CA ASN A 20 -2.40 -5.71 8.48
C ASN A 20 -1.94 -4.54 7.61
N LEU A 21 -2.72 -4.11 6.64
CA LEU A 21 -2.35 -3.02 5.74
C LEU A 21 -3.57 -2.21 5.33
N THR A 22 -3.50 -0.90 5.53
CA THR A 22 -4.43 0.08 4.98
C THR A 22 -3.62 1.21 4.35
N LEU A 23 -3.71 1.37 3.03
CA LEU A 23 -2.93 2.38 2.30
C LEU A 23 -3.18 3.79 2.81
N ALA A 24 -4.44 4.15 3.08
CA ALA A 24 -4.80 5.47 3.58
C ALA A 24 -4.15 5.80 4.93
N ASN A 25 -3.92 4.80 5.76
CA ASN A 25 -3.28 4.96 7.06
C ASN A 25 -1.76 4.87 7.00
N THR A 26 -1.20 4.30 5.93
CA THR A 26 0.23 4.03 5.81
C THR A 26 0.95 5.06 4.96
N LEU A 27 0.38 5.43 3.80
CA LEU A 27 1.11 6.19 2.78
C LEU A 27 1.08 7.70 2.97
N LEU A 28 0.13 8.23 3.76
CA LEU A 28 -0.06 9.67 3.95
C LEU A 28 0.22 10.12 5.38
N VAL A 29 0.84 9.25 6.19
CA VAL A 29 1.15 9.53 7.59
C VAL A 29 2.63 9.88 7.72
N GLY A 30 2.92 10.87 8.58
CA GLY A 30 4.29 11.35 8.78
C GLY A 30 4.76 12.26 7.64
N GLN A 31 6.05 12.26 7.39
CA GLN A 31 6.69 13.11 6.38
C GLN A 31 6.93 12.38 5.04
N SER A 32 6.22 11.28 4.78
CA SER A 32 6.35 10.54 3.52
C SER A 32 5.67 11.29 2.37
N PHE A 33 6.30 12.36 1.89
CA PHE A 33 5.84 13.16 0.75
C PHE A 33 6.03 12.49 -0.61
N LEU A 34 6.43 11.24 -0.64
CA LEU A 34 6.75 10.52 -1.87
C LEU A 34 5.53 9.91 -2.55
N TRP A 35 4.44 9.72 -1.81
CA TRP A 35 3.19 9.18 -2.35
C TRP A 35 2.19 10.29 -2.64
N HIS A 36 1.61 10.24 -3.82
CA HIS A 36 0.54 11.13 -4.26
C HIS A 36 -0.79 10.38 -4.24
N ARG A 37 -1.79 10.95 -3.58
CA ARG A 37 -3.15 10.42 -3.56
C ARG A 37 -3.98 11.05 -4.68
N HIS A 38 -4.74 10.23 -5.39
CA HIS A 38 -5.67 10.63 -6.42
C HIS A 38 -7.04 10.03 -6.14
N THR A 39 -8.07 10.87 -6.17
CA THR A 39 -9.46 10.38 -6.14
C THR A 39 -9.91 10.14 -7.58
N ILE A 40 -10.21 8.91 -7.92
CA ILE A 40 -10.64 8.51 -9.26
C ILE A 40 -12.15 8.35 -9.26
N SER A 41 -12.83 9.21 -10.00
CA SER A 41 -14.27 9.10 -10.24
C SER A 41 -14.48 8.48 -11.62
N HIS A 42 -15.15 7.33 -11.67
CA HIS A 42 -15.61 6.79 -12.95
C HIS A 42 -16.90 7.50 -13.37
N VAL A 43 -16.81 8.31 -14.39
CA VAL A 43 -17.98 8.79 -15.11
C VAL A 43 -18.32 7.76 -16.17
N GLY A 44 -19.07 6.73 -15.79
CA GLY A 44 -19.64 5.77 -16.73
C GLY A 44 -21.10 6.11 -17.02
N PRO A 45 -21.63 5.80 -18.22
CA PRO A 45 -22.97 6.21 -18.62
C PRO A 45 -24.11 5.52 -17.86
N SER A 46 -23.88 4.58 -16.99
CA SER A 46 -24.96 3.73 -16.45
C SER A 46 -24.98 3.53 -14.94
N THR A 47 -23.97 3.90 -14.17
CA THR A 47 -24.04 3.81 -12.70
C THR A 47 -23.02 4.73 -12.04
N PRO A 48 -23.41 5.53 -11.05
CA PRO A 48 -22.45 6.26 -10.21
C PRO A 48 -21.68 5.24 -9.36
N GLN A 49 -20.51 4.84 -9.82
CA GLN A 49 -19.60 4.07 -8.98
C GLN A 49 -18.99 5.00 -7.95
N GLN A 50 -18.89 4.54 -6.70
CA GLN A 50 -18.22 5.30 -5.66
C GLN A 50 -16.79 5.63 -6.09
N PRO A 51 -16.32 6.87 -5.86
CA PRO A 51 -14.95 7.22 -6.12
C PRO A 51 -14.02 6.32 -5.29
N PHE A 52 -12.92 5.93 -5.87
CA PHE A 52 -11.90 5.16 -5.15
C PHE A 52 -10.57 5.91 -5.15
N GLU A 53 -9.79 5.62 -4.13
CA GLU A 53 -8.49 6.23 -3.93
C GLU A 53 -7.41 5.43 -4.66
N GLU A 54 -6.53 6.15 -5.34
CA GLU A 54 -5.33 5.62 -5.96
C GLU A 54 -4.11 6.36 -5.42
N TYR A 55 -3.04 5.62 -5.19
CA TYR A 55 -1.77 6.17 -4.72
C TYR A 55 -0.71 5.92 -5.78
N SER A 56 0.10 6.92 -6.07
CA SER A 56 1.20 6.79 -7.04
C SER A 56 2.52 7.30 -6.47
N ARG A 57 3.62 6.67 -6.87
CA ARG A 57 4.97 7.05 -6.48
C ARG A 57 5.96 6.75 -7.61
N VAL A 58 6.93 7.62 -7.78
CA VAL A 58 8.12 7.35 -8.60
C VAL A 58 9.14 6.56 -7.79
N ILE A 59 9.57 5.42 -8.31
CA ILE A 59 10.66 4.64 -7.74
C ILE A 59 11.90 4.87 -8.59
N HIS A 60 12.76 5.76 -8.13
CA HIS A 60 13.90 6.23 -8.90
C HIS A 60 14.91 5.13 -9.24
N ASN A 61 15.27 4.28 -8.28
CA ASN A 61 16.22 3.19 -8.47
C ASN A 61 15.73 2.09 -9.43
N LEU A 62 14.41 2.01 -9.64
CA LEU A 62 13.78 1.08 -10.59
C LEU A 62 13.29 1.78 -11.86
N SER A 63 13.43 3.10 -11.96
CA SER A 63 13.00 3.93 -13.10
C SER A 63 11.58 3.66 -13.55
N ARG A 64 10.62 3.68 -12.59
CA ARG A 64 9.21 3.43 -12.88
C ARG A 64 8.28 4.22 -11.96
N VAL A 65 7.03 4.39 -12.38
CA VAL A 65 5.94 4.88 -11.52
C VAL A 65 5.09 3.69 -11.10
N VAL A 66 4.89 3.53 -9.81
CA VAL A 66 3.97 2.52 -9.26
C VAL A 66 2.67 3.19 -8.86
N CYS A 67 1.55 2.58 -9.26
CA CYS A 67 0.21 2.97 -8.86
C CYS A 67 -0.42 1.86 -8.02
N LEU A 68 -1.07 2.22 -6.93
CA LEU A 68 -1.68 1.30 -5.97
C LEU A 68 -3.15 1.62 -5.77
N ARG A 69 -3.95 0.57 -5.64
CA ARG A 69 -5.36 0.62 -5.17
C ARG A 69 -5.58 -0.50 -4.17
N GLN A 70 -6.56 -0.36 -3.32
CA GLN A 70 -6.84 -1.35 -2.30
C GLN A 70 -8.33 -1.68 -2.23
N SER A 71 -8.63 -2.97 -2.14
CA SER A 71 -9.88 -3.50 -1.59
C SER A 71 -9.62 -4.05 -0.18
N PRO A 72 -10.64 -4.44 0.58
CA PRO A 72 -10.42 -4.98 1.93
C PRO A 72 -9.42 -6.13 2.02
N THR A 73 -9.34 -6.98 1.00
CA THR A 73 -8.51 -8.20 1.01
C THR A 73 -7.42 -8.23 -0.04
N THR A 74 -7.28 -7.15 -0.83
CA THR A 74 -6.37 -7.18 -1.98
C THR A 74 -5.73 -5.82 -2.22
N LEU A 75 -4.41 -5.82 -2.33
CA LEU A 75 -3.63 -4.72 -2.85
C LEU A 75 -3.47 -4.91 -4.36
N TYR A 76 -4.00 -4.00 -5.14
CA TYR A 76 -3.81 -3.95 -6.58
C TYR A 76 -2.68 -2.99 -6.92
N TYR A 77 -1.84 -3.38 -7.86
CA TYR A 77 -0.76 -2.52 -8.32
C TYR A 77 -0.55 -2.61 -9.83
N THR A 78 -0.07 -1.55 -10.39
CA THR A 78 0.48 -1.51 -11.74
C THR A 78 1.72 -0.64 -11.76
N ALA A 79 2.61 -0.88 -12.73
CA ALA A 79 3.81 -0.09 -12.92
C ALA A 79 3.87 0.49 -14.34
N ILE A 80 4.18 1.77 -14.43
CA ILE A 80 4.41 2.46 -15.69
C ILE A 80 5.93 2.52 -15.90
N HIS A 81 6.37 1.88 -16.96
CA HIS A 81 7.79 1.74 -17.31
C HIS A 81 8.18 2.70 -18.44
N PRO A 82 9.45 3.11 -18.50
CA PRO A 82 9.94 3.98 -19.60
C PRO A 82 9.95 3.27 -20.96
N THR A 83 10.03 1.93 -20.97
CA THR A 83 10.07 1.14 -22.21
C THR A 83 9.27 -0.15 -22.07
N ALA A 84 8.77 -0.68 -23.19
CA ALA A 84 8.10 -1.99 -23.23
C ALA A 84 9.03 -3.13 -22.78
N THR A 85 10.33 -3.05 -23.11
CA THR A 85 11.32 -4.03 -22.66
C THR A 85 11.45 -4.06 -21.14
N ALA A 86 11.45 -2.89 -20.49
CA ALA A 86 11.48 -2.79 -19.03
C ALA A 86 10.21 -3.38 -18.42
N ALA A 87 9.03 -3.12 -19.00
CA ALA A 87 7.76 -3.68 -18.56
C ALA A 87 7.76 -5.21 -18.65
N ASN A 88 8.17 -5.77 -19.79
CA ASN A 88 8.26 -7.23 -19.97
C ASN A 88 9.24 -7.88 -18.98
N ARG A 89 10.38 -7.25 -18.74
CA ARG A 89 11.35 -7.74 -17.75
C ARG A 89 10.77 -7.74 -16.34
N ASP A 90 10.05 -6.70 -15.98
CA ASP A 90 9.39 -6.63 -14.67
C ASP A 90 8.31 -7.71 -14.49
N LEU A 91 7.49 -7.95 -15.51
CA LEU A 91 6.52 -9.04 -15.50
C LEU A 91 7.17 -10.41 -15.30
N GLN A 92 8.30 -10.67 -15.96
CA GLN A 92 9.03 -11.94 -15.85
C GLN A 92 9.72 -12.09 -14.48
N GLN A 93 10.30 -11.03 -13.98
CA GLN A 93 11.12 -11.06 -12.77
C GLN A 93 10.33 -10.73 -11.49
N GLY A 94 9.14 -10.13 -11.59
CA GLY A 94 8.36 -9.71 -10.44
C GLY A 94 9.04 -8.65 -9.57
N THR A 95 9.85 -7.78 -10.16
CA THR A 95 10.66 -6.81 -9.41
C THR A 95 9.80 -5.80 -8.67
N THR A 96 8.74 -5.29 -9.31
CA THR A 96 7.80 -4.36 -8.65
C THR A 96 7.06 -5.06 -7.51
N LYS A 97 6.64 -6.32 -7.70
CA LYS A 97 5.98 -7.09 -6.65
C LYS A 97 6.87 -7.25 -5.43
N ARG A 98 8.11 -7.70 -5.63
CA ARG A 98 9.08 -7.87 -4.53
C ARG A 98 9.37 -6.56 -3.82
N TRP A 99 9.53 -5.47 -4.58
CA TRP A 99 9.71 -4.15 -3.98
C TRP A 99 8.53 -3.75 -3.09
N LEU A 100 7.28 -4.01 -3.51
CA LEU A 100 6.10 -3.73 -2.70
C LEU A 100 6.02 -4.61 -1.46
N GLU A 101 6.35 -5.90 -1.58
CA GLU A 101 6.39 -6.83 -0.47
C GLU A 101 7.42 -6.41 0.59
N ASP A 102 8.60 -5.95 0.15
CA ASP A 102 9.63 -5.40 1.02
C ASP A 102 9.21 -4.05 1.62
N TYR A 103 8.68 -3.15 0.79
CA TYR A 103 8.26 -1.82 1.24
C TYR A 103 7.20 -1.88 2.33
N PHE A 104 6.22 -2.74 2.18
CA PHE A 104 5.17 -2.96 3.18
C PHE A 104 5.53 -4.03 4.21
N GLN A 105 6.73 -4.60 4.17
CA GLN A 105 7.18 -5.64 5.09
C GLN A 105 6.19 -6.81 5.22
N LEU A 106 5.58 -7.23 4.11
CA LEU A 106 4.47 -8.19 4.12
C LEU A 106 4.88 -9.57 4.59
N ALA A 107 6.14 -9.97 4.34
CA ALA A 107 6.68 -11.25 4.79
C ALA A 107 7.21 -11.22 6.23
N SER A 108 7.72 -10.06 6.67
CA SER A 108 8.43 -9.94 7.96
C SER A 108 7.51 -9.96 9.17
N TYR A 109 6.29 -9.44 9.01
CA TYR A 109 5.31 -9.32 10.09
C TYR A 109 3.94 -9.79 9.62
N PRO A 110 3.72 -11.12 9.59
CA PRO A 110 2.51 -11.69 9.00
C PRO A 110 1.23 -11.35 9.77
N ASP A 111 1.32 -11.07 11.07
CA ASP A 111 0.16 -10.84 11.93
C ASP A 111 0.38 -9.68 12.90
N LEU A 112 -0.10 -8.48 12.52
CA LEU A 112 -0.08 -7.31 13.40
C LEU A 112 -1.00 -7.47 14.61
N ALA A 113 -2.09 -8.23 14.49
CA ALA A 113 -3.02 -8.44 15.61
C ALA A 113 -2.34 -9.24 16.72
N ALA A 114 -1.60 -10.28 16.38
CA ALA A 114 -0.81 -11.05 17.34
C ALA A 114 0.28 -10.20 18.00
N MET A 115 0.95 -9.33 17.22
CA MET A 115 1.94 -8.40 17.78
C MET A 115 1.33 -7.41 18.77
N TYR A 116 0.16 -6.82 18.46
CA TYR A 116 -0.55 -5.94 19.38
C TYR A 116 -0.95 -6.64 20.67
N LEU A 117 -1.40 -7.89 20.56
CA LEU A 117 -1.75 -8.69 21.73
C LEU A 117 -0.52 -8.95 22.61
N ASP A 118 0.62 -9.27 22.01
CA ASP A 118 1.88 -9.46 22.73
C ASP A 118 2.33 -8.17 23.43
N TRP A 119 2.32 -7.03 22.73
CA TRP A 119 2.68 -5.74 23.34
C TRP A 119 1.74 -5.33 24.46
N ARG A 120 0.43 -5.53 24.29
CA ARG A 120 -0.57 -5.27 25.32
C ARG A 120 -0.36 -6.12 26.57
N ASN A 121 0.06 -7.37 26.41
CA ASN A 121 0.36 -8.25 27.53
C ASN A 121 1.65 -7.85 28.25
N ARG A 122 2.64 -7.35 27.52
CA ARG A 122 3.93 -6.91 28.08
C ARG A 122 3.86 -5.54 28.75
N ASP A 123 3.15 -4.62 28.15
CA ASP A 123 2.97 -3.27 28.69
C ASP A 123 1.51 -2.80 28.56
N PRO A 124 0.63 -3.22 29.49
CA PRO A 124 -0.77 -2.83 29.46
C PRO A 124 -0.98 -1.34 29.77
N ALA A 125 -0.01 -0.66 30.37
CA ALA A 125 -0.11 0.78 30.65
C ALA A 125 -0.02 1.59 29.36
N LEU A 126 0.87 1.19 28.45
CA LEU A 126 1.08 1.86 27.16
C LEU A 126 0.09 1.37 26.11
N PHE A 127 -0.12 0.06 26.00
CA PHE A 127 -0.88 -0.56 24.91
C PHE A 127 -2.29 -1.04 25.32
N GLY A 128 -2.65 -1.00 26.59
CA GLY A 128 -3.94 -1.51 27.07
C GLY A 128 -5.17 -0.76 26.56
N LYS A 129 -4.99 0.46 26.07
CA LYS A 129 -6.04 1.31 25.49
C LYS A 129 -6.04 1.32 23.96
N THR A 130 -5.11 0.62 23.33
CA THR A 130 -5.06 0.49 21.87
C THR A 130 -6.03 -0.58 21.44
N GLU A 131 -7.18 -0.18 20.95
CA GLU A 131 -8.04 -1.08 20.18
C GLU A 131 -7.47 -1.21 18.77
N LEU A 132 -7.49 -2.43 18.24
CA LEU A 132 -7.19 -2.70 16.82
C LEU A 132 -8.20 -2.03 15.89
N ASP A 133 -9.28 -1.52 16.43
CA ASP A 133 -10.28 -0.75 15.70
C ASP A 133 -9.71 0.65 15.43
N ASN A 134 -9.37 0.89 14.17
CA ASN A 134 -8.72 2.07 13.60
C ASN A 134 -9.40 3.42 13.86
N ARG A 135 -10.41 3.50 14.74
CA ARG A 135 -11.25 4.68 14.90
C ARG A 135 -11.05 5.45 16.21
N ALA A 136 -10.46 4.85 17.23
CA ALA A 136 -10.59 5.41 18.58
C ALA A 136 -9.30 5.81 19.30
N THR A 137 -8.12 5.38 18.90
CA THR A 137 -6.90 5.66 19.66
C THR A 137 -5.75 6.13 18.79
N GLY A 138 -5.03 7.14 19.20
CA GLY A 138 -4.04 7.87 18.43
C GLY A 138 -2.75 7.11 18.09
N VAL A 139 -2.60 5.84 18.50
CA VAL A 139 -1.41 5.03 18.16
C VAL A 139 -1.73 4.09 17.01
N ARG A 140 -0.98 4.23 15.92
CA ARG A 140 -1.07 3.38 14.73
C ARG A 140 0.27 2.74 14.45
N VAL A 141 0.28 1.46 14.14
CA VAL A 141 1.47 0.80 13.61
C VAL A 141 1.44 0.91 12.10
N LEU A 142 2.50 1.47 11.56
CA LEU A 142 2.68 1.61 10.12
C LEU A 142 3.41 0.38 9.59
N ARG A 143 2.88 -0.16 8.49
CA ARG A 143 3.52 -1.21 7.74
C ARG A 143 4.27 -0.58 6.59
N GLN A 144 5.54 -0.25 6.81
CA GLN A 144 6.34 0.53 5.90
C GLN A 144 7.81 0.14 6.01
N ASP A 145 8.59 0.50 5.00
CA ASP A 145 10.04 0.36 5.04
C ASP A 145 10.61 1.01 6.30
N PRO A 146 11.46 0.30 7.08
CA PRO A 146 11.99 0.81 8.34
C PRO A 146 12.79 2.11 8.18
N TRP A 147 13.47 2.30 7.05
CA TRP A 147 14.21 3.53 6.78
C TRP A 147 13.26 4.72 6.57
N GLU A 148 12.18 4.52 5.83
CA GLU A 148 11.17 5.57 5.67
C GLU A 148 10.48 5.92 7.00
N CYS A 149 10.25 4.94 7.87
CA CYS A 149 9.76 5.20 9.23
C CYS A 149 10.75 6.01 10.08
N LEU A 150 12.05 5.82 9.87
CA LEU A 150 13.09 6.52 10.63
C LEU A 150 13.24 7.99 10.20
N VAL A 151 13.07 8.27 8.90
CA VAL A 151 13.27 9.63 8.35
C VAL A 151 11.96 10.42 8.21
N ALA A 152 10.82 9.81 8.52
CA ALA A 152 9.52 10.45 8.57
C ALA A 152 9.28 11.07 9.94
#